data_2118c21ba19d98027851306726f870ed
#
_entry.id   2118c21ba19d98027851306726f870ed
#
_cell.length_a   1.000
_cell.length_b   1.000
_cell.length_c   1.000
_cell.angle_alpha   90.00
_cell.angle_beta   90.00
_cell.angle_gamma   90.00
#
_symmetry.space_group_name_H-M   'P 1'
#
loop_
_entity.id
_entity.type
_entity.pdbx_description
1 polymer ?
#
loop_
_entity_poly.entity_id
_entity_poly.type
_entity_poly.pdbx_seq_one_letter_code
_entity_poly.pdbx_strand_id
1 'polypeptide(L)'
;MRKSCPYCGRIHDVMYKCPQAKRRQSRNKKTYEYDRYRNTISWQRKRNEIKERDMNMCQICVRGLYKYGARQYNTNGISVHHIVPLKDNYELRDENSNLISLCECHHKMADSGEIPKKVLQKIALEQEQTPHKRRVRYKGKY
;
A
#
# COMPACT_ATOMS: atom_id res chain seq x y z
N MET A 1 27.61 -32.28 -0.73
CA MET A 1 26.37 -32.28 -1.54
C MET A 1 26.44 -31.14 -2.57
N ARG A 2 26.24 -31.39 -3.85
CA ARG A 2 26.36 -30.39 -4.92
C ARG A 2 24.99 -29.98 -5.42
N LYS A 3 24.80 -28.70 -5.78
CA LYS A 3 23.56 -28.18 -6.36
C LYS A 3 23.85 -27.17 -7.48
N SER A 4 22.88 -27.00 -8.40
CA SER A 4 22.92 -25.95 -9.41
C SER A 4 22.86 -24.57 -8.75
N CYS A 5 23.72 -23.67 -9.17
CA CYS A 5 23.82 -22.32 -8.63
C CYS A 5 22.87 -21.37 -9.39
N PRO A 6 21.92 -20.72 -8.74
CA PRO A 6 20.98 -19.80 -9.40
C PRO A 6 21.64 -18.50 -9.90
N TYR A 7 22.90 -18.23 -9.50
CA TYR A 7 23.60 -16.98 -9.85
C TYR A 7 24.52 -17.15 -11.06
N CYS A 8 25.20 -18.29 -11.20
CA CYS A 8 26.15 -18.51 -12.29
C CYS A 8 25.81 -19.71 -13.20
N GLY A 9 24.74 -20.46 -12.88
CA GLY A 9 24.31 -21.67 -13.64
C GLY A 9 25.21 -22.89 -13.47
N ARG A 10 26.34 -22.78 -12.75
CA ARG A 10 27.28 -23.90 -12.54
C ARG A 10 26.89 -24.72 -11.31
N ILE A 11 27.40 -25.93 -11.23
CA ILE A 11 27.21 -26.80 -10.06
C ILE A 11 28.31 -26.50 -9.04
N HIS A 12 27.89 -26.12 -7.81
CA HIS A 12 28.79 -25.90 -6.68
C HIS A 12 28.44 -26.82 -5.52
N ASP A 13 29.39 -26.97 -4.60
CA ASP A 13 29.07 -27.48 -3.27
C ASP A 13 28.07 -26.57 -2.55
N VAL A 14 27.20 -27.14 -1.71
CA VAL A 14 26.17 -26.40 -0.95
C VAL A 14 26.79 -25.31 -0.08
N MET A 15 28.00 -25.51 0.43
CA MET A 15 28.70 -24.57 1.30
C MET A 15 29.54 -23.54 0.50
N TYR A 16 29.67 -23.69 -0.82
CA TYR A 16 30.45 -22.76 -1.64
C TYR A 16 29.73 -21.44 -1.84
N LYS A 17 30.39 -20.33 -1.49
CA LYS A 17 29.89 -18.98 -1.72
C LYS A 17 30.24 -18.52 -3.13
N CYS A 18 29.26 -18.55 -4.02
CA CYS A 18 29.46 -18.11 -5.41
C CYS A 18 29.84 -16.62 -5.47
N PRO A 19 30.94 -16.23 -6.14
CA PRO A 19 31.33 -14.82 -6.28
C PRO A 19 30.31 -13.97 -7.02
N GLN A 20 29.49 -14.59 -7.89
CA GLN A 20 28.42 -13.91 -8.63
C GLN A 20 27.13 -13.77 -7.80
N ALA A 21 27.06 -14.38 -6.61
CA ALA A 21 25.97 -14.14 -5.69
C ALA A 21 25.99 -12.67 -5.28
N LYS A 22 24.96 -11.92 -5.70
CA LYS A 22 24.81 -10.54 -5.23
C LYS A 22 24.81 -10.55 -3.71
N ARG A 23 25.76 -9.84 -3.07
CA ARG A 23 25.73 -9.60 -1.63
C ARG A 23 24.34 -9.04 -1.30
N ARG A 24 23.61 -9.71 -0.41
CA ARG A 24 22.41 -9.13 0.16
C ARG A 24 22.83 -7.77 0.74
N GLN A 25 22.45 -6.69 0.06
CA GLN A 25 22.61 -5.36 0.65
C GLN A 25 21.86 -5.40 1.98
N SER A 26 22.54 -5.13 3.07
CA SER A 26 21.90 -4.99 4.38
C SER A 26 20.85 -3.88 4.22
N ARG A 27 19.58 -4.22 4.46
CA ARG A 27 18.53 -3.21 4.45
C ARG A 27 18.91 -2.12 5.44
N ASN A 28 18.80 -0.86 5.04
CA ASN A 28 19.01 0.25 5.94
C ASN A 28 18.07 0.06 7.16
N LYS A 29 18.57 0.37 8.38
CA LYS A 29 17.82 0.25 9.64
C LYS A 29 16.41 0.89 9.54
N LYS A 30 16.30 2.07 8.92
CA LYS A 30 15.02 2.76 8.69
C LYS A 30 14.08 1.97 7.78
N THR A 31 14.58 1.38 6.69
CA THR A 31 13.75 0.54 5.79
C THR A 31 13.23 -0.68 6.53
N TYR A 32 14.04 -1.28 7.41
CA TYR A 32 13.62 -2.40 8.24
C TYR A 32 12.49 -2.01 9.21
N GLU A 33 12.55 -0.82 9.82
CA GLU A 33 11.50 -0.32 10.71
C GLU A 33 10.16 -0.11 9.97
N TYR A 34 10.19 0.42 8.76
CA TYR A 34 8.98 0.61 7.95
C TYR A 34 8.35 -0.72 7.49
N ASP A 35 9.18 -1.69 7.10
CA ASP A 35 8.73 -3.03 6.75
C ASP A 35 8.14 -3.74 7.99
N ARG A 36 8.78 -3.59 9.16
CA ARG A 36 8.30 -4.12 10.43
C ARG A 36 6.93 -3.53 10.78
N TYR A 37 6.75 -2.20 10.67
CA TYR A 37 5.47 -1.54 10.93
C TYR A 37 4.36 -2.10 10.03
N ARG A 38 4.61 -2.23 8.72
CA ARG A 38 3.62 -2.76 7.77
C ARG A 38 3.17 -4.20 8.06
N ASN A 39 3.96 -4.95 8.82
CA ASN A 39 3.66 -6.33 9.23
C ASN A 39 2.98 -6.40 10.62
N THR A 40 2.71 -5.26 11.28
CA THR A 40 2.06 -5.27 12.59
C THR A 40 0.55 -5.49 12.49
N ILE A 41 -0.03 -6.07 13.56
CA ILE A 41 -1.49 -6.20 13.71
C ILE A 41 -2.14 -4.81 13.74
N SER A 42 -1.50 -3.81 14.35
CA SER A 42 -1.97 -2.43 14.40
C SER A 42 -2.17 -1.87 13.00
N TRP A 43 -1.16 -2.01 12.12
CA TRP A 43 -1.28 -1.58 10.73
C TRP A 43 -2.38 -2.32 9.97
N GLN A 44 -2.53 -3.64 10.18
CA GLN A 44 -3.59 -4.40 9.52
C GLN A 44 -4.99 -3.90 9.92
N ARG A 45 -5.21 -3.58 11.21
CA ARG A 45 -6.45 -2.99 11.72
C ARG A 45 -6.68 -1.61 11.09
N LYS A 46 -5.68 -0.73 11.13
CA LYS A 46 -5.75 0.61 10.54
C LYS A 46 -6.05 0.56 9.04
N ARG A 47 -5.39 -0.31 8.31
CA ARG A 47 -5.61 -0.54 6.89
C ARG A 47 -7.06 -0.98 6.60
N ASN A 48 -7.63 -1.85 7.41
CA ASN A 48 -9.02 -2.29 7.24
C ASN A 48 -9.99 -1.15 7.57
N GLU A 49 -9.76 -0.38 8.63
CA GLU A 49 -10.53 0.82 8.99
C GLU A 49 -10.60 1.81 7.81
N ILE A 50 -9.46 2.13 7.21
CA ILE A 50 -9.40 3.04 6.05
C ILE A 50 -10.12 2.46 4.83
N LYS A 51 -9.96 1.17 4.57
CA LYS A 51 -10.68 0.50 3.48
C LYS A 51 -12.21 0.53 3.69
N GLU A 52 -12.66 0.31 4.91
CA GLU A 52 -14.08 0.41 5.27
C GLU A 52 -14.60 1.84 5.13
N ARG A 53 -13.84 2.85 5.61
CA ARG A 53 -14.13 4.27 5.41
C ARG A 53 -14.33 4.58 3.92
N ASP A 54 -13.46 4.09 3.09
CA ASP A 54 -13.43 4.35 1.65
C ASP A 54 -14.31 3.36 0.86
N MET A 55 -15.16 2.57 1.54
CA MET A 55 -16.09 1.57 0.96
C MET A 55 -15.39 0.52 0.08
N ASN A 56 -14.14 0.18 0.37
CA ASN A 56 -13.27 -0.69 -0.42
C ASN A 56 -13.15 -0.26 -1.90
N MET A 57 -13.22 1.03 -2.16
CA MET A 57 -13.12 1.61 -3.50
C MET A 57 -11.95 2.60 -3.61
N CYS A 58 -11.39 2.68 -4.82
CA CYS A 58 -10.39 3.71 -5.12
C CYS A 58 -11.05 5.09 -5.11
N GLN A 59 -10.59 5.98 -4.24
CA GLN A 59 -11.19 7.29 -4.04
C GLN A 59 -10.98 8.25 -5.23
N ILE A 60 -10.00 8.00 -6.06
CA ILE A 60 -9.76 8.74 -7.32
C ILE A 60 -10.74 8.25 -8.40
N CYS A 61 -10.95 6.92 -8.52
CA CYS A 61 -11.92 6.36 -9.45
C CYS A 61 -13.36 6.84 -9.15
N VAL A 62 -13.76 6.81 -7.88
CA VAL A 62 -15.10 7.25 -7.44
C VAL A 62 -15.38 8.70 -7.85
N ARG A 63 -14.37 9.56 -7.85
CA ARG A 63 -14.48 10.96 -8.25
C ARG A 63 -14.26 11.20 -9.74
N GLY A 64 -13.97 10.16 -10.51
CA GLY A 64 -13.69 10.27 -11.94
C GLY A 64 -12.47 11.13 -12.30
N LEU A 65 -11.53 11.27 -11.34
CA LEU A 65 -10.29 12.03 -11.52
C LEU A 65 -9.19 11.12 -12.12
N TYR A 66 -8.24 11.73 -12.84
CA TYR A 66 -7.06 11.03 -13.39
C TYR A 66 -7.43 9.72 -14.10
N LYS A 67 -8.38 9.78 -15.02
CA LYS A 67 -8.93 8.61 -15.75
C LYS A 67 -7.82 7.81 -16.41
N TYR A 68 -7.76 6.51 -16.09
CA TYR A 68 -6.87 5.56 -16.73
C TYR A 68 -7.70 4.45 -17.37
N GLY A 69 -7.76 4.44 -18.71
CA GLY A 69 -8.53 3.46 -19.47
C GLY A 69 -10.07 3.66 -19.37
N ALA A 70 -10.82 2.71 -19.91
CA ALA A 70 -12.30 2.78 -20.02
C ALA A 70 -13.03 2.44 -18.70
N ARG A 71 -12.37 1.93 -17.67
CA ARG A 71 -12.99 1.51 -16.43
C ARG A 71 -13.17 2.67 -15.47
N GLN A 72 -14.44 2.95 -15.14
CA GLN A 72 -14.81 4.05 -14.25
C GLN A 72 -14.58 3.70 -12.75
N TYR A 73 -14.69 2.43 -12.39
CA TYR A 73 -14.52 1.95 -11.00
C TYR A 73 -13.63 0.73 -10.97
N ASN A 74 -12.63 0.74 -10.11
CA ASN A 74 -11.79 -0.41 -9.86
C ASN A 74 -11.91 -0.82 -8.39
N THR A 75 -12.46 -2.02 -8.16
CA THR A 75 -12.61 -2.64 -6.83
C THR A 75 -11.52 -3.67 -6.56
N ASN A 76 -10.79 -4.09 -7.59
CA ASN A 76 -9.73 -5.07 -7.48
C ASN A 76 -8.39 -4.41 -7.14
N GLY A 77 -7.58 -5.07 -6.32
CA GLY A 77 -6.25 -4.60 -5.98
C GLY A 77 -6.23 -3.30 -5.17
N ILE A 78 -7.28 -3.02 -4.37
CA ILE A 78 -7.34 -1.84 -3.52
C ILE A 78 -6.32 -1.96 -2.39
N SER A 79 -5.44 -0.98 -2.32
CA SER A 79 -4.44 -0.82 -1.26
C SER A 79 -4.56 0.55 -0.58
N VAL A 80 -4.13 0.61 0.68
CA VAL A 80 -4.05 1.89 1.40
C VAL A 80 -2.69 2.51 1.16
N HIS A 81 -2.71 3.76 0.67
CA HIS A 81 -1.54 4.56 0.34
C HIS A 81 -1.27 5.60 1.44
N HIS A 82 0.00 5.77 1.82
CA HIS A 82 0.44 6.87 2.66
C HIS A 82 0.75 8.09 1.78
N ILE A 83 -0.03 9.15 1.91
CA ILE A 83 0.12 10.39 1.11
C ILE A 83 1.47 11.06 1.39
N VAL A 84 1.84 11.15 2.66
CA VAL A 84 3.20 11.46 3.10
C VAL A 84 3.88 10.13 3.41
N PRO A 85 4.92 9.73 2.68
CA PRO A 85 5.59 8.46 2.89
C PRO A 85 6.19 8.33 4.30
N LEU A 86 6.25 7.11 4.84
CA LEU A 86 6.82 6.81 6.17
C LEU A 86 8.26 7.33 6.33
N LYS A 87 9.04 7.34 5.23
CA LYS A 87 10.42 7.85 5.21
C LYS A 87 10.51 9.37 5.42
N ASP A 88 9.46 10.10 5.01
CA ASP A 88 9.42 11.58 5.08
C ASP A 88 8.88 12.02 6.46
N ASN A 89 7.83 11.38 6.95
CA ASN A 89 7.30 11.62 8.29
C ASN A 89 6.64 10.37 8.88
N TYR A 90 7.33 9.74 9.83
CA TYR A 90 6.87 8.50 10.47
C TYR A 90 5.71 8.71 11.44
N GLU A 91 5.56 9.91 12.01
CA GLU A 91 4.49 10.23 12.96
C GLU A 91 3.10 10.19 12.31
N LEU A 92 3.03 10.47 11.01
CA LEU A 92 1.77 10.45 10.25
C LEU A 92 1.34 9.05 9.80
N ARG A 93 2.02 7.99 10.24
CA ARG A 93 1.80 6.60 9.77
C ARG A 93 0.39 6.08 9.99
N ASP A 94 -0.28 6.50 11.08
CA ASP A 94 -1.62 6.06 11.48
C ASP A 94 -2.68 7.17 11.34
N GLU A 95 -2.28 8.36 10.85
CA GLU A 95 -3.20 9.48 10.67
C GLU A 95 -4.18 9.22 9.52
N ASN A 96 -5.47 9.29 9.82
CA ASN A 96 -6.53 9.08 8.84
C ASN A 96 -6.43 10.01 7.64
N SER A 97 -6.09 11.28 7.89
CA SER A 97 -5.89 12.31 6.85
C SER A 97 -4.68 12.06 5.95
N ASN A 98 -3.77 11.18 6.37
CA ASN A 98 -2.60 10.76 5.60
C ASN A 98 -2.80 9.43 4.85
N LEU A 99 -3.95 8.80 4.99
CA LEU A 99 -4.25 7.47 4.46
C LEU A 99 -5.43 7.51 3.49
N ILE A 100 -5.29 6.87 2.34
CA ILE A 100 -6.32 6.85 1.30
C ILE A 100 -6.31 5.51 0.55
N SER A 101 -7.49 5.00 0.18
CA SER A 101 -7.63 3.77 -0.60
C SER A 101 -7.50 4.05 -2.10
N LEU A 102 -6.56 3.38 -2.75
CA LEU A 102 -6.27 3.52 -4.18
C LEU A 102 -6.21 2.16 -4.87
N CYS A 103 -6.59 2.10 -6.14
CA CYS A 103 -6.29 0.95 -7.00
C CYS A 103 -4.82 0.98 -7.43
N GLU A 104 -4.33 -0.11 -7.99
CA GLU A 104 -2.93 -0.25 -8.38
C GLU A 104 -2.46 0.87 -9.32
N CYS A 105 -3.28 1.24 -10.32
CA CYS A 105 -2.95 2.31 -11.26
C CYS A 105 -2.77 3.66 -10.56
N HIS A 106 -3.78 4.08 -9.78
CA HIS A 106 -3.72 5.37 -9.08
C HIS A 106 -2.69 5.38 -7.95
N HIS A 107 -2.38 4.22 -7.37
CA HIS A 107 -1.28 4.09 -6.41
C HIS A 107 0.07 4.40 -7.07
N LYS A 108 0.32 3.84 -8.27
CA LYS A 108 1.53 4.14 -9.05
C LYS A 108 1.61 5.62 -9.46
N MET A 109 0.48 6.21 -9.88
CA MET A 109 0.41 7.64 -10.22
C MET A 109 0.64 8.55 -9.00
N ALA A 110 0.19 8.14 -7.81
CA ALA A 110 0.47 8.84 -6.57
C ALA A 110 1.96 8.75 -6.19
N ASP A 111 2.57 7.57 -6.33
CA ASP A 111 3.98 7.34 -6.05
C ASP A 111 4.90 8.09 -7.04
N SER A 112 4.52 8.21 -8.32
CA SER A 112 5.25 8.97 -9.34
C SER A 112 5.08 10.50 -9.22
N GLY A 113 4.09 10.95 -8.43
CA GLY A 113 3.78 12.37 -8.26
C GLY A 113 2.86 12.94 -9.35
N GLU A 114 2.33 12.12 -10.26
CA GLU A 114 1.32 12.53 -11.25
C GLU A 114 0.04 13.02 -10.56
N ILE A 115 -0.32 12.41 -9.43
CA ILE A 115 -1.39 12.90 -8.56
C ILE A 115 -0.75 13.72 -7.44
N PRO A 116 -0.99 15.04 -7.37
CA PRO A 116 -0.42 15.89 -6.33
C PRO A 116 -0.88 15.47 -4.93
N LYS A 117 0.05 15.44 -3.96
CA LYS A 117 -0.25 15.10 -2.55
C LYS A 117 -1.40 15.94 -1.98
N LYS A 118 -1.49 17.23 -2.34
CA LYS A 118 -2.57 18.12 -1.90
C LYS A 118 -3.96 17.64 -2.31
N VAL A 119 -4.09 17.05 -3.51
CA VAL A 119 -5.36 16.49 -4.00
C VAL A 119 -5.75 15.28 -3.16
N LEU A 120 -4.80 14.37 -2.90
CA LEU A 120 -5.03 13.19 -2.07
C LEU A 120 -5.39 13.56 -0.63
N GLN A 121 -4.70 14.55 -0.04
CA GLN A 121 -4.98 15.06 1.30
C GLN A 121 -6.38 15.65 1.40
N LYS A 122 -6.78 16.48 0.42
CA LYS A 122 -8.14 17.05 0.37
C LYS A 122 -9.19 15.94 0.37
N ILE A 123 -9.01 14.92 -0.46
CA ILE A 123 -9.94 13.79 -0.55
C ILE A 123 -9.99 13.00 0.77
N ALA A 124 -8.83 12.73 1.39
CA ALA A 124 -8.78 12.02 2.67
C ALA A 124 -9.51 12.80 3.77
N LEU A 125 -9.34 14.13 3.84
CA LEU A 125 -10.05 14.99 4.79
C LEU A 125 -11.57 15.02 4.53
N GLU A 126 -12.00 15.06 3.27
CA GLU A 126 -13.42 14.95 2.92
C GLU A 126 -14.04 13.63 3.40
N GLN A 127 -13.31 12.52 3.28
CA GLN A 127 -13.76 11.22 3.77
C GLN A 127 -13.91 11.18 5.30
N GLU A 128 -13.03 11.86 6.04
CA GLU A 128 -13.15 11.98 7.50
C GLU A 128 -14.37 12.78 7.94
N GLN A 129 -14.71 13.81 7.19
CA GLN A 129 -15.83 14.70 7.50
C GLN A 129 -17.19 14.13 7.09
N THR A 130 -17.20 13.16 6.17
CA THR A 130 -18.44 12.53 5.71
C THR A 130 -18.89 11.51 6.76
N PRO A 131 -20.02 11.73 7.46
CA PRO A 131 -20.50 10.75 8.41
C PRO A 131 -20.88 9.48 7.65
N HIS A 132 -20.08 8.43 7.81
CA HIS A 132 -20.45 7.12 7.31
C HIS A 132 -21.76 6.71 7.98
N LYS A 133 -22.85 6.69 7.21
CA LYS A 133 -24.07 6.00 7.63
C LYS A 133 -23.63 4.60 8.03
N ARG A 134 -23.61 4.32 9.35
CA ARG A 134 -23.28 3.00 9.89
C ARG A 134 -24.04 1.99 9.06
N ARG A 135 -23.33 1.09 8.41
CA ARG A 135 -23.96 -0.04 7.73
C ARG A 135 -24.95 -0.67 8.73
N VAL A 136 -26.23 -0.54 8.43
CA VAL A 136 -27.25 -1.39 9.06
C VAL A 136 -26.76 -2.80 8.78
N ARG A 137 -26.27 -3.50 9.81
CA ARG A 137 -26.00 -4.93 9.71
C ARG A 137 -27.33 -5.57 9.33
N TYR A 138 -27.46 -5.97 8.09
CA TYR A 138 -28.50 -6.88 7.69
C TYR A 138 -28.31 -8.14 8.54
N LYS A 139 -29.02 -8.24 9.64
CA LYS A 139 -29.28 -9.51 10.32
C LYS A 139 -30.20 -10.27 9.38
N GLY A 140 -29.64 -11.03 8.46
CA GLY A 140 -30.39 -11.99 7.69
C GLY A 140 -31.09 -12.94 8.68
N LYS A 141 -32.37 -12.80 8.81
CA LYS A 141 -33.21 -13.86 9.33
C LYS A 141 -33.29 -14.93 8.23
N TYR A 142 -32.66 -16.05 8.48
CA TYR A 142 -32.99 -17.33 7.90
C TYR A 142 -33.28 -18.27 9.04
#